data_fa7f6acaf6abb1ee176ee80694c98619
#
_entry.id   fa7f6acaf6abb1ee176ee80694c98619
#
_cell.length_a   1.000
_cell.length_b   1.000
_cell.length_c   1.000
_cell.angle_alpha   90.00
_cell.angle_beta   90.00
_cell.angle_gamma   90.00
#
_symmetry.space_group_name_H-M   'P 1'
#
loop_
_entity.id
_entity.type
_entity.pdbx_description
1 polymer ?
#
loop_
_entity_poly.entity_id
_entity_poly.type
_entity_poly.pdbx_seq_one_letter_code
_entity_poly.pdbx_strand_id
1 'polypeptide(L)'
;MAWLAYMQKEMDQQIADFEPKSNKIWYSPPGGGGGYYTETPNPEYEALLRKRDELNNISASLNSKESREAGRTLLVLDNSSGDHFRAAVGSGDIDNADHVMVFTPGMTTQATPGLFGKDGSTGSPVRNSENILDKSELAWKPGDKGQETAAAVTWLGYDAPNWSETLRGTDSSVLSSKEAQSAGPDLASFYDGLQETHHGDPHLVAAGHSYGSTATGYALRESNAPDDVVVWGSPGVTSVDASDLGMLPDHMSAVATGDDVVAMSGRYGGSPTSHPDSDFTSLDTHATGDLTESTGHSSYTDKGTTSLEGISQILRNQQSTHIDHNSIGIQ
;
A
#
# COMPACT_ATOMS: atom_id res chain seq x y z
N MET A 1 -5.00 -6.48 20.34
CA MET A 1 -6.02 -7.55 20.38
C MET A 1 -7.29 -7.17 21.16
N ALA A 2 -7.21 -6.66 22.38
CA ALA A 2 -8.41 -6.23 23.14
C ALA A 2 -9.22 -5.12 22.44
N TRP A 3 -8.53 -4.15 21.85
CA TRP A 3 -9.14 -3.08 21.05
C TRP A 3 -9.91 -3.60 19.84
N LEU A 4 -9.34 -4.57 19.11
CA LEU A 4 -9.97 -5.17 17.94
C LEU A 4 -11.28 -5.90 18.31
N ALA A 5 -11.26 -6.66 19.41
CA ALA A 5 -12.46 -7.33 19.93
C ALA A 5 -13.54 -6.33 20.41
N TYR A 6 -13.11 -5.19 20.97
CA TYR A 6 -14.02 -4.11 21.33
C TYR A 6 -14.68 -3.51 20.08
N MET A 7 -13.91 -3.20 19.04
CA MET A 7 -14.43 -2.65 17.77
C MET A 7 -15.39 -3.63 17.08
N GLN A 8 -15.11 -4.94 17.11
CA GLN A 8 -16.02 -5.95 16.58
C GLN A 8 -17.37 -5.93 17.30
N LYS A 9 -17.34 -5.88 18.64
CA LYS A 9 -18.55 -5.82 19.46
C LYS A 9 -19.37 -4.55 19.20
N GLU A 10 -18.71 -3.40 19.11
CA GLU A 10 -19.37 -2.13 18.79
C GLU A 10 -20.02 -2.16 17.40
N MET A 11 -19.33 -2.73 16.40
CA MET A 11 -19.88 -2.87 15.05
C MET A 11 -21.09 -3.81 15.02
N ASP A 12 -21.03 -4.95 15.70
CA ASP A 12 -22.16 -5.87 15.81
C ASP A 12 -23.38 -5.21 16.50
N GLN A 13 -23.13 -4.36 17.51
CA GLN A 13 -24.19 -3.60 18.18
C GLN A 13 -24.81 -2.56 17.22
N GLN A 14 -24.00 -1.82 16.47
CA GLN A 14 -24.51 -0.85 15.49
C GLN A 14 -25.37 -1.53 14.42
N ILE A 15 -24.96 -2.70 13.93
CA ILE A 15 -25.73 -3.48 12.98
C ILE A 15 -27.05 -3.99 13.61
N ALA A 16 -27.00 -4.45 14.88
CA ALA A 16 -28.19 -4.91 15.59
C ALA A 16 -29.21 -3.80 15.84
N ASP A 17 -28.74 -2.61 16.11
CA ASP A 17 -29.56 -1.42 16.42
C ASP A 17 -29.99 -0.66 15.16
N PHE A 18 -29.43 -1.00 13.97
CA PHE A 18 -29.76 -0.31 12.73
C PHE A 18 -31.24 -0.52 12.35
N GLU A 19 -31.98 0.59 12.20
CA GLU A 19 -33.36 0.60 11.74
C GLU A 19 -33.50 1.45 10.46
N PRO A 20 -34.11 0.92 9.39
CA PRO A 20 -34.75 -0.40 9.26
C PRO A 20 -33.72 -1.54 9.05
N LYS A 21 -33.90 -2.64 9.76
CA LYS A 21 -33.05 -3.85 9.68
C LYS A 21 -33.19 -4.57 8.34
N SER A 22 -33.02 -3.92 7.22
CA SER A 22 -33.11 -4.56 5.92
C SER A 22 -32.55 -3.68 4.80
N ASN A 23 -32.14 -4.30 3.71
CA ASN A 23 -31.79 -3.69 2.44
C ASN A 23 -32.99 -2.99 1.74
N LYS A 24 -34.03 -2.55 2.48
CA LYS A 24 -35.24 -1.99 1.92
C LYS A 24 -35.25 -0.49 2.10
N ILE A 25 -35.27 0.24 1.00
CA ILE A 25 -35.45 1.69 0.98
C ILE A 25 -36.95 1.98 0.77
N TRP A 26 -37.49 2.90 1.60
CA TRP A 26 -38.83 3.41 1.38
C TRP A 26 -38.85 4.33 0.17
N TYR A 27 -39.61 3.92 -0.85
CA TYR A 27 -39.83 4.73 -2.03
C TYR A 27 -41.19 5.40 -1.96
N SER A 28 -41.22 6.72 -2.07
CA SER A 28 -42.47 7.50 -2.19
C SER A 28 -42.56 8.08 -3.60
N PRO A 29 -43.46 7.57 -4.45
CA PRO A 29 -43.56 8.05 -5.83
C PRO A 29 -43.98 9.52 -5.89
N PRO A 30 -43.46 10.31 -6.84
CA PRO A 30 -43.94 11.68 -7.08
C PRO A 30 -45.40 11.64 -7.51
N GLY A 31 -46.30 12.32 -6.80
CA GLY A 31 -47.73 12.43 -7.15
C GLY A 31 -48.73 11.86 -6.13
N GLY A 32 -48.25 11.44 -4.95
CA GLY A 32 -49.12 11.14 -3.82
C GLY A 32 -49.92 9.82 -3.95
N GLY A 33 -49.20 8.74 -3.98
CA GLY A 33 -49.71 7.37 -3.74
C GLY A 33 -49.00 6.78 -2.53
N GLY A 34 -49.55 5.74 -1.90
CA GLY A 34 -48.84 5.06 -0.80
C GLY A 34 -47.46 4.60 -1.23
N GLY A 35 -46.44 4.92 -0.43
CA GLY A 35 -45.10 4.46 -0.67
C GLY A 35 -44.96 2.95 -0.47
N TYR A 36 -43.90 2.38 -0.98
CA TYR A 36 -43.56 0.95 -0.82
C TYR A 36 -42.09 0.79 -0.56
N TYR A 37 -41.71 -0.30 0.07
CA TYR A 37 -40.30 -0.67 0.19
C TYR A 37 -39.84 -1.31 -1.11
N THR A 38 -38.69 -0.81 -1.61
CA THR A 38 -37.98 -1.46 -2.70
C THR A 38 -37.01 -2.46 -2.10
N GLU A 39 -36.70 -3.52 -2.84
CA GLU A 39 -35.62 -4.45 -2.46
C GLU A 39 -34.22 -3.91 -2.82
N THR A 40 -34.11 -2.61 -3.10
CA THR A 40 -32.83 -1.96 -3.34
C THR A 40 -32.03 -1.98 -2.04
N PRO A 41 -30.76 -2.40 -2.06
CA PRO A 41 -29.92 -2.40 -0.88
C PRO A 41 -29.88 -1.03 -0.20
N ASN A 42 -29.99 -1.00 1.12
CA ASN A 42 -29.79 0.22 1.89
C ASN A 42 -28.27 0.50 1.96
N PRO A 43 -27.76 1.57 1.35
CA PRO A 43 -26.33 1.83 1.27
C PRO A 43 -25.66 1.92 2.64
N GLU A 44 -26.33 2.51 3.64
CA GLU A 44 -25.78 2.66 5.00
C GLU A 44 -25.65 1.30 5.71
N TYR A 45 -26.66 0.44 5.56
CA TYR A 45 -26.61 -0.90 6.13
C TYR A 45 -25.54 -1.76 5.46
N GLU A 46 -25.43 -1.70 4.14
CA GLU A 46 -24.38 -2.40 3.39
C GLU A 46 -22.97 -1.90 3.77
N ALA A 47 -22.81 -0.59 4.05
CA ALA A 47 -21.54 -0.05 4.51
C ALA A 47 -21.15 -0.62 5.89
N LEU A 48 -22.11 -0.73 6.82
CA LEU A 48 -21.89 -1.34 8.13
C LEU A 48 -21.50 -2.82 8.01
N LEU A 49 -22.18 -3.58 7.14
CA LEU A 49 -21.86 -4.98 6.91
C LEU A 49 -20.44 -5.15 6.31
N ARG A 50 -20.09 -4.32 5.32
CA ARG A 50 -18.71 -4.33 4.75
C ARG A 50 -17.66 -4.06 5.82
N LYS A 51 -17.82 -2.99 6.61
CA LYS A 51 -16.88 -2.64 7.68
C LYS A 51 -16.74 -3.76 8.72
N ARG A 52 -17.85 -4.40 9.09
CA ARG A 52 -17.79 -5.58 9.99
C ARG A 52 -16.97 -6.71 9.38
N ASP A 53 -17.18 -7.00 8.09
CA ASP A 53 -16.48 -8.08 7.41
C ASP A 53 -14.99 -7.76 7.25
N GLU A 54 -14.62 -6.51 6.99
CA GLU A 54 -13.22 -6.05 6.99
C GLU A 54 -12.56 -6.24 8.36
N LEU A 55 -13.24 -5.84 9.43
CA LEU A 55 -12.76 -5.98 10.79
C LEU A 55 -12.55 -7.46 11.19
N ASN A 56 -13.48 -8.33 10.77
CA ASN A 56 -13.37 -9.76 10.98
C ASN A 56 -12.18 -10.36 10.21
N ASN A 57 -11.94 -9.91 8.98
CA ASN A 57 -10.80 -10.34 8.17
C ASN A 57 -9.46 -9.89 8.77
N ILE A 58 -9.37 -8.64 9.23
CA ILE A 58 -8.19 -8.13 9.95
C ILE A 58 -7.93 -9.01 11.19
N SER A 59 -8.98 -9.23 11.98
CA SER A 59 -8.87 -10.05 13.20
C SER A 59 -8.43 -11.49 12.90
N ALA A 60 -9.05 -12.15 11.93
CA ALA A 60 -8.71 -13.51 11.55
C ALA A 60 -7.27 -13.61 11.04
N SER A 61 -6.85 -12.67 10.20
CA SER A 61 -5.50 -12.65 9.63
C SER A 61 -4.42 -12.41 10.68
N LEU A 62 -4.65 -11.52 11.64
CA LEU A 62 -3.71 -11.26 12.74
C LEU A 62 -3.64 -12.41 13.75
N ASN A 63 -4.69 -13.23 13.85
CA ASN A 63 -4.71 -14.41 14.71
C ASN A 63 -4.20 -15.69 14.02
N SER A 64 -3.84 -15.62 12.74
CA SER A 64 -3.36 -16.76 11.96
C SER A 64 -2.00 -17.27 12.47
N LYS A 65 -1.63 -18.48 12.04
CA LYS A 65 -0.30 -19.05 12.34
C LYS A 65 0.79 -18.24 11.64
N GLU A 66 0.56 -17.89 10.38
CA GLU A 66 1.45 -17.09 9.53
C GLU A 66 1.72 -15.72 10.17
N SER A 67 0.70 -15.09 10.73
CA SER A 67 0.84 -13.81 11.42
C SER A 67 1.78 -13.89 12.62
N ARG A 68 1.65 -14.95 13.42
CA ARG A 68 2.54 -15.17 14.58
C ARG A 68 3.98 -15.46 14.16
N GLU A 69 4.16 -16.21 13.06
CA GLU A 69 5.49 -16.53 12.51
C GLU A 69 6.16 -15.29 11.91
N ALA A 70 5.40 -14.39 11.32
CA ALA A 70 5.86 -13.13 10.76
C ALA A 70 5.95 -11.98 11.79
N GLY A 71 5.54 -12.21 13.04
CA GLY A 71 5.48 -11.14 14.05
C GLY A 71 4.56 -9.98 13.66
N ARG A 72 3.44 -10.26 12.97
CA ARG A 72 2.54 -9.19 12.50
C ARG A 72 1.88 -8.47 13.65
N THR A 73 1.86 -7.14 13.57
CA THR A 73 1.20 -6.25 14.53
C THR A 73 0.28 -5.28 13.81
N LEU A 74 -0.83 -4.92 14.45
CA LEU A 74 -1.71 -3.85 13.98
C LEU A 74 -1.25 -2.54 14.60
N LEU A 75 -0.74 -1.62 13.80
CA LEU A 75 -0.24 -0.31 14.22
C LEU A 75 -1.33 0.75 14.18
N VAL A 76 -2.14 0.74 13.13
CA VAL A 76 -3.26 1.68 12.92
C VAL A 76 -4.51 0.90 12.57
N LEU A 77 -5.64 1.31 13.14
CA LEU A 77 -6.97 0.91 12.73
C LEU A 77 -7.88 2.11 12.90
N ASP A 78 -8.32 2.71 11.80
CA ASP A 78 -9.16 3.89 11.78
C ASP A 78 -10.48 3.63 11.05
N ASN A 79 -11.59 3.99 11.69
CA ASN A 79 -12.97 3.92 11.19
C ASN A 79 -13.60 5.31 11.08
N SER A 80 -12.85 6.39 11.29
CA SER A 80 -13.39 7.75 11.41
C SER A 80 -13.83 8.35 10.09
N SER A 81 -13.33 7.86 8.96
CA SER A 81 -13.60 8.41 7.63
C SER A 81 -13.76 7.31 6.58
N GLY A 82 -14.49 7.63 5.52
CA GLY A 82 -14.68 6.76 4.36
C GLY A 82 -15.61 5.57 4.58
N ASP A 83 -15.72 4.74 3.54
CA ASP A 83 -16.57 3.56 3.50
C ASP A 83 -15.85 2.29 3.97
N HIS A 84 -14.54 2.37 4.22
CA HIS A 84 -13.65 1.27 4.56
C HIS A 84 -12.82 1.58 5.80
N PHE A 85 -12.30 0.53 6.46
CA PHE A 85 -11.28 0.71 7.48
C PHE A 85 -9.95 1.09 6.85
N ARG A 86 -9.25 2.04 7.48
CA ARG A 86 -7.85 2.32 7.23
C ARG A 86 -7.01 1.55 8.24
N ALA A 87 -5.93 0.96 7.80
CA ALA A 87 -5.12 0.09 8.64
C ALA A 87 -3.64 0.18 8.28
N ALA A 88 -2.77 0.06 9.28
CA ALA A 88 -1.35 -0.19 9.07
C ALA A 88 -0.96 -1.46 9.80
N VAL A 89 -0.31 -2.37 9.08
CA VAL A 89 0.12 -3.67 9.59
C VAL A 89 1.63 -3.77 9.48
N GLY A 90 2.29 -3.95 10.62
CA GLY A 90 3.71 -4.23 10.73
C GLY A 90 4.01 -5.72 10.61
N SER A 91 5.13 -6.08 10.00
CA SER A 91 5.76 -7.40 10.00
C SER A 91 7.20 -7.23 10.49
N GLY A 92 7.61 -7.98 11.51
CA GLY A 92 8.87 -7.81 12.22
C GLY A 92 8.76 -6.86 13.42
N ASP A 93 9.91 -6.47 13.98
CA ASP A 93 10.01 -5.55 15.13
C ASP A 93 10.19 -4.11 14.65
N ILE A 94 9.07 -3.41 14.46
CA ILE A 94 9.05 -2.05 13.89
C ILE A 94 9.79 -1.03 14.77
N ASP A 95 9.77 -1.23 16.07
CA ASP A 95 10.30 -0.25 17.04
C ASP A 95 11.82 -0.32 17.20
N ASN A 96 12.47 -1.41 16.75
CA ASN A 96 13.88 -1.68 17.01
C ASN A 96 14.67 -2.12 15.76
N ALA A 97 14.05 -2.28 14.60
CA ALA A 97 14.74 -2.75 13.39
C ALA A 97 15.70 -1.71 12.82
N ASP A 98 16.88 -2.14 12.38
CA ASP A 98 17.88 -1.25 11.75
C ASP A 98 17.37 -0.68 10.42
N HIS A 99 16.50 -1.44 9.71
CA HIS A 99 15.90 -1.04 8.45
C HIS A 99 14.38 -1.19 8.52
N VAL A 100 13.65 -0.13 8.22
CA VAL A 100 12.18 -0.12 8.23
C VAL A 100 11.64 0.35 6.88
N MET A 101 10.79 -0.46 6.25
CA MET A 101 10.09 -0.08 5.03
C MET A 101 8.63 0.24 5.32
N VAL A 102 8.14 1.37 4.81
CA VAL A 102 6.70 1.68 4.79
C VAL A 102 6.19 1.53 3.37
N PHE A 103 5.41 0.49 3.15
CA PHE A 103 4.84 0.16 1.84
C PHE A 103 3.40 0.66 1.72
N THR A 104 3.16 1.50 0.72
CA THR A 104 1.83 2.03 0.35
C THR A 104 1.34 1.30 -0.90
N PRO A 105 0.35 0.40 -0.78
CA PRO A 105 -0.20 -0.35 -1.90
C PRO A 105 -1.12 0.52 -2.78
N GLY A 106 -1.39 0.02 -4.00
CA GLY A 106 -2.19 0.71 -5.01
C GLY A 106 -3.69 0.52 -4.88
N MET A 107 -4.37 0.68 -6.03
CA MET A 107 -5.83 0.54 -6.19
C MET A 107 -6.38 -0.78 -5.69
N THR A 108 -7.68 -0.78 -5.39
CA THR A 108 -8.46 -1.94 -4.95
C THR A 108 -7.96 -2.59 -3.66
N THR A 109 -6.93 -2.02 -3.05
CA THR A 109 -6.48 -2.46 -1.74
C THR A 109 -7.41 -1.91 -0.69
N GLN A 110 -8.15 -2.79 -0.05
CA GLN A 110 -9.04 -2.48 1.06
C GLN A 110 -8.68 -3.40 2.22
N ALA A 111 -9.08 -3.06 3.42
CA ALA A 111 -8.91 -3.91 4.60
C ALA A 111 -9.75 -5.22 4.55
N THR A 112 -10.08 -5.65 3.35
CA THR A 112 -10.74 -6.91 3.01
C THR A 112 -9.73 -8.06 2.94
N PRO A 113 -10.13 -9.29 2.62
CA PRO A 113 -9.22 -10.43 2.41
C PRO A 113 -8.03 -10.14 1.50
N GLY A 114 -8.14 -9.10 0.64
CA GLY A 114 -7.06 -8.67 -0.24
C GLY A 114 -5.81 -8.15 0.47
N LEU A 115 -5.93 -7.46 1.62
CA LEU A 115 -4.77 -6.90 2.33
C LEU A 115 -3.79 -7.98 2.80
N PHE A 116 -4.31 -9.07 3.35
CA PHE A 116 -3.52 -10.17 3.90
C PHE A 116 -3.37 -11.35 2.92
N GLY A 117 -4.17 -11.41 1.87
CA GLY A 117 -4.30 -12.55 0.96
C GLY A 117 -5.12 -13.69 1.55
N LYS A 118 -5.64 -14.55 0.67
CA LYS A 118 -6.03 -15.91 1.08
C LYS A 118 -4.77 -16.73 1.23
N ASP A 119 -4.76 -17.71 2.13
CA ASP A 119 -3.63 -18.64 2.32
C ASP A 119 -3.05 -19.08 0.97
N GLY A 120 -1.77 -18.76 0.76
CA GLY A 120 -1.03 -19.11 -0.46
C GLY A 120 -1.25 -18.21 -1.69
N SER A 121 -2.04 -17.13 -1.62
CA SER A 121 -2.13 -16.18 -2.73
C SER A 121 -0.88 -15.30 -2.76
N THR A 122 -0.14 -15.36 -3.87
CA THR A 122 0.80 -14.31 -4.26
C THR A 122 -0.01 -13.04 -4.54
N GLY A 123 0.43 -11.88 -4.06
CA GLY A 123 -0.16 -10.60 -4.44
C GLY A 123 -1.01 -9.91 -3.39
N SER A 124 -0.98 -10.33 -2.10
CA SER A 124 -1.49 -9.45 -1.05
C SER A 124 -0.43 -8.42 -0.65
N PRO A 125 -0.81 -7.17 -0.34
CA PRO A 125 0.15 -6.14 0.05
C PRO A 125 1.06 -6.53 1.23
N VAL A 126 0.51 -7.13 2.28
CA VAL A 126 1.32 -7.62 3.41
C VAL A 126 2.29 -8.71 2.97
N ARG A 127 1.86 -9.61 2.07
CA ARG A 127 2.76 -10.64 1.53
C ARG A 127 3.86 -10.04 0.64
N ASN A 128 3.54 -8.99 -0.11
CA ASN A 128 4.54 -8.28 -0.92
C ASN A 128 5.64 -7.69 -0.03
N SER A 129 5.27 -7.03 1.07
CA SER A 129 6.24 -6.54 2.07
C SER A 129 7.09 -7.68 2.64
N GLU A 130 6.46 -8.80 3.00
CA GLU A 130 7.16 -9.97 3.56
C GLU A 130 8.07 -10.66 2.51
N ASN A 131 7.73 -10.65 1.23
CA ASN A 131 8.62 -11.14 0.17
C ASN A 131 9.88 -10.27 0.05
N ILE A 132 9.75 -8.95 0.22
CA ILE A 132 10.89 -8.03 0.24
C ILE A 132 11.76 -8.30 1.49
N LEU A 133 11.15 -8.46 2.66
CA LEU A 133 11.86 -8.84 3.89
C LEU A 133 12.57 -10.20 3.75
N ASP A 134 11.89 -11.24 3.25
CA ASP A 134 12.49 -12.56 2.99
C ASP A 134 13.70 -12.44 2.03
N LYS A 135 13.60 -11.58 1.00
CA LYS A 135 14.63 -11.42 -0.01
C LYS A 135 15.79 -10.53 0.46
N SER A 136 15.56 -9.63 1.41
CA SER A 136 16.62 -8.79 1.98
C SER A 136 17.70 -9.58 2.72
N GLU A 137 17.41 -10.83 3.11
CA GLU A 137 18.30 -11.70 3.89
C GLU A 137 18.65 -11.14 5.29
N LEU A 138 17.98 -10.07 5.70
CA LEU A 138 18.08 -9.51 7.05
C LEU A 138 17.24 -10.31 8.04
N ALA A 139 17.59 -10.24 9.32
CA ALA A 139 16.80 -10.88 10.37
C ALA A 139 15.51 -10.08 10.60
N TRP A 140 14.33 -10.70 10.40
CA TRP A 140 13.06 -9.99 10.57
C TRP A 140 11.96 -10.78 11.28
N LYS A 141 12.02 -12.11 11.28
CA LYS A 141 11.04 -12.94 12.00
C LYS A 141 11.37 -13.05 13.47
N PRO A 142 10.37 -13.20 14.36
CA PRO A 142 10.62 -13.43 15.77
C PRO A 142 11.58 -14.60 16.00
N GLY A 143 12.72 -14.29 16.63
CA GLY A 143 13.76 -15.27 16.93
C GLY A 143 14.83 -15.47 15.88
N ASP A 144 14.76 -14.81 14.74
CA ASP A 144 15.85 -14.74 13.77
C ASP A 144 17.09 -14.10 14.41
N LYS A 145 18.24 -14.48 13.90
CA LYS A 145 19.54 -13.93 14.34
C LYS A 145 20.27 -13.36 13.12
N GLY A 146 20.66 -12.13 13.21
CA GLY A 146 21.44 -11.40 12.22
C GLY A 146 22.26 -10.30 12.88
N GLN A 147 23.17 -9.67 12.13
CA GLN A 147 23.89 -8.47 12.59
C GLN A 147 23.02 -7.23 12.39
N GLU A 148 22.16 -7.27 11.37
CA GLU A 148 21.19 -6.23 11.06
C GLU A 148 19.80 -6.84 10.94
N THR A 149 18.82 -6.03 11.28
CA THR A 149 17.42 -6.42 11.36
C THR A 149 16.56 -5.58 10.44
N ALA A 150 15.46 -6.15 9.96
CA ALA A 150 14.51 -5.43 9.12
C ALA A 150 13.07 -5.60 9.61
N ALA A 151 12.24 -4.62 9.29
CA ALA A 151 10.81 -4.69 9.47
C ALA A 151 10.10 -3.96 8.32
N ALA A 152 8.82 -4.26 8.11
CA ALA A 152 8.02 -3.56 7.12
C ALA A 152 6.63 -3.23 7.65
N VAL A 153 6.14 -2.06 7.27
CA VAL A 153 4.76 -1.65 7.49
C VAL A 153 4.04 -1.62 6.15
N THR A 154 2.93 -2.34 6.04
CA THR A 154 1.97 -2.14 4.94
C THR A 154 0.95 -1.11 5.41
N TRP A 155 1.00 0.08 4.80
CA TRP A 155 0.18 1.22 5.18
C TRP A 155 -1.00 1.41 4.22
N LEU A 156 -2.21 1.25 4.73
CA LEU A 156 -3.48 1.51 4.03
C LEU A 156 -4.24 2.60 4.79
N GLY A 157 -3.71 3.81 4.80
CA GLY A 157 -4.29 4.97 5.49
C GLY A 157 -5.21 5.81 4.60
N TYR A 158 -5.69 5.29 3.47
CA TYR A 158 -6.57 6.00 2.54
C TYR A 158 -7.57 5.05 1.89
N ASP A 159 -8.66 5.61 1.38
CA ASP A 159 -9.65 4.87 0.59
C ASP A 159 -9.11 4.70 -0.84
N ALA A 160 -8.41 3.60 -1.08
CA ALA A 160 -7.83 3.31 -2.38
C ALA A 160 -8.93 3.18 -3.45
N PRO A 161 -8.83 3.90 -4.59
CA PRO A 161 -9.83 3.86 -5.65
C PRO A 161 -10.08 2.44 -6.16
N ASN A 162 -11.29 2.13 -6.59
CA ASN A 162 -11.63 0.84 -7.19
C ASN A 162 -12.05 0.97 -8.66
N TRP A 163 -12.05 -0.15 -9.39
CA TRP A 163 -12.40 -0.16 -10.81
C TRP A 163 -13.81 0.34 -11.10
N SER A 164 -14.78 0.11 -10.20
CA SER A 164 -16.16 0.54 -10.41
C SER A 164 -16.31 2.06 -10.31
N GLU A 165 -15.53 2.70 -9.46
CA GLU A 165 -15.46 4.16 -9.32
C GLU A 165 -14.76 4.79 -10.51
N THR A 166 -13.68 4.17 -10.99
CA THR A 166 -12.97 4.57 -12.20
C THR A 166 -13.90 4.63 -13.42
N LEU A 167 -14.73 3.61 -13.62
CA LEU A 167 -15.67 3.55 -14.74
C LEU A 167 -16.82 4.56 -14.64
N ARG A 168 -17.17 4.99 -13.43
CA ARG A 168 -18.22 6.01 -13.20
C ARG A 168 -17.73 7.44 -13.34
N GLY A 169 -16.40 7.66 -13.44
CA GLY A 169 -15.81 9.00 -13.56
C GLY A 169 -16.06 9.87 -12.32
N THR A 170 -16.18 9.26 -11.14
CA THR A 170 -16.32 9.99 -9.86
C THR A 170 -14.99 10.60 -9.42
N ASP A 171 -15.04 11.52 -8.46
CA ASP A 171 -13.83 12.14 -7.87
C ASP A 171 -12.88 11.11 -7.25
N SER A 172 -13.39 9.93 -6.85
CA SER A 172 -12.62 8.80 -6.34
C SER A 172 -12.07 7.89 -7.45
N SER A 173 -12.13 8.31 -8.72
CA SER A 173 -11.57 7.52 -9.82
C SER A 173 -10.05 7.61 -9.83
N VAL A 174 -9.38 6.54 -10.30
CA VAL A 174 -7.92 6.55 -10.56
C VAL A 174 -7.51 7.57 -11.64
N LEU A 175 -8.47 8.25 -12.26
CA LEU A 175 -8.23 9.38 -13.12
C LEU A 175 -7.94 10.67 -12.33
N SER A 176 -8.20 10.69 -11.02
CA SER A 176 -7.96 11.79 -10.10
C SER A 176 -6.82 11.44 -9.14
N SER A 177 -5.93 12.40 -8.88
CA SER A 177 -4.93 12.29 -7.80
C SER A 177 -5.47 12.70 -6.43
N LYS A 178 -6.75 13.02 -6.31
CA LYS A 178 -7.35 13.62 -5.12
C LYS A 178 -7.20 12.74 -3.87
N GLU A 179 -7.46 11.43 -4.01
CA GLU A 179 -7.32 10.50 -2.88
C GLU A 179 -5.85 10.35 -2.48
N ALA A 180 -4.92 10.27 -3.44
CA ALA A 180 -3.48 10.25 -3.17
C ALA A 180 -3.01 11.56 -2.51
N GLN A 181 -3.51 12.70 -3.00
CA GLN A 181 -3.21 14.01 -2.41
C GLN A 181 -3.76 14.14 -0.99
N SER A 182 -4.96 13.62 -0.74
CA SER A 182 -5.55 13.61 0.61
C SER A 182 -4.80 12.68 1.56
N ALA A 183 -4.21 11.60 1.05
CA ALA A 183 -3.43 10.64 1.82
C ALA A 183 -2.03 11.15 2.20
N GLY A 184 -1.47 12.08 1.41
CA GLY A 184 -0.11 12.59 1.60
C GLY A 184 0.21 13.03 3.03
N PRO A 185 -0.56 13.97 3.63
CA PRO A 185 -0.32 14.44 4.99
C PRO A 185 -0.37 13.34 6.06
N ASP A 186 -1.31 12.40 5.94
CA ASP A 186 -1.45 11.29 6.89
C ASP A 186 -0.25 10.33 6.78
N LEU A 187 0.21 10.05 5.56
CA LEU A 187 1.38 9.21 5.30
C LEU A 187 2.67 9.90 5.75
N ALA A 188 2.82 11.20 5.50
CA ALA A 188 3.95 12.00 5.98
C ALA A 188 4.02 11.97 7.51
N SER A 189 2.89 12.21 8.19
CA SER A 189 2.81 12.11 9.65
C SER A 189 3.14 10.71 10.16
N PHE A 190 2.83 9.67 9.39
CA PHE A 190 3.20 8.30 9.74
C PHE A 190 4.70 8.06 9.64
N TYR A 191 5.37 8.58 8.60
CA TYR A 191 6.84 8.54 8.49
C TYR A 191 7.53 9.26 9.63
N ASP A 192 7.10 10.51 9.91
CA ASP A 192 7.66 11.32 10.99
C ASP A 192 7.44 10.66 12.36
N GLY A 193 6.24 10.08 12.58
CA GLY A 193 5.92 9.35 13.80
C GLY A 193 6.79 8.10 14.00
N LEU A 194 7.07 7.35 12.93
CA LEU A 194 8.00 6.22 13.00
C LEU A 194 9.41 6.69 13.38
N GLN A 195 9.93 7.69 12.69
CA GLN A 195 11.26 8.25 12.95
C GLN A 195 11.38 8.76 14.39
N GLU A 196 10.36 9.44 14.91
CA GLU A 196 10.39 10.03 16.26
C GLU A 196 10.25 8.99 17.38
N THR A 197 9.48 7.92 17.15
CA THR A 197 9.18 6.92 18.19
C THR A 197 10.06 5.69 18.15
N HIS A 198 10.83 5.47 17.09
CA HIS A 198 11.76 4.37 16.96
C HIS A 198 12.87 4.42 18.03
N HIS A 199 13.34 3.25 18.49
CA HIS A 199 14.39 3.14 19.52
C HIS A 199 15.80 3.30 18.94
N GLY A 200 15.99 4.07 17.94
CA GLY A 200 17.27 4.33 17.25
C GLY A 200 17.03 5.27 16.09
N ASP A 201 17.93 5.23 15.14
CA ASP A 201 17.83 5.94 13.87
C ASP A 201 17.76 4.88 12.74
N PRO A 202 16.58 4.39 12.39
CA PRO A 202 16.45 3.35 11.39
C PRO A 202 16.72 3.91 10.00
N HIS A 203 17.29 3.10 9.10
CA HIS A 203 17.20 3.38 7.68
C HIS A 203 15.74 3.23 7.23
N LEU A 204 15.05 4.34 6.99
CA LEU A 204 13.62 4.38 6.65
C LEU A 204 13.42 4.44 5.15
N VAL A 205 12.77 3.43 4.58
CA VAL A 205 12.45 3.34 3.15
C VAL A 205 10.96 3.59 2.89
N ALA A 206 10.65 4.63 2.12
CA ALA A 206 9.32 4.83 1.59
C ALA A 206 9.12 4.01 0.32
N ALA A 207 8.13 3.13 0.32
CA ALA A 207 7.86 2.22 -0.80
C ALA A 207 6.43 2.41 -1.33
N GLY A 208 6.27 2.46 -2.65
CA GLY A 208 4.96 2.67 -3.26
C GLY A 208 4.71 1.82 -4.50
N HIS A 209 3.54 1.19 -4.57
CA HIS A 209 3.10 0.45 -5.75
C HIS A 209 1.93 1.14 -6.42
N SER A 210 1.98 1.23 -7.77
CA SER A 210 0.83 1.71 -8.53
C SER A 210 0.37 3.10 -8.02
N TYR A 211 -0.91 3.30 -7.82
CA TYR A 211 -1.48 4.53 -7.26
C TYR A 211 -0.95 4.89 -5.86
N GLY A 212 -0.51 3.90 -5.07
CA GLY A 212 0.13 4.14 -3.78
C GLY A 212 1.45 4.92 -3.89
N SER A 213 2.19 4.77 -4.99
CA SER A 213 3.38 5.57 -5.27
C SER A 213 3.08 7.06 -5.44
N THR A 214 1.89 7.39 -5.98
CA THR A 214 1.44 8.78 -6.08
C THR A 214 1.17 9.39 -4.70
N ALA A 215 0.57 8.61 -3.78
CA ALA A 215 0.40 9.01 -2.38
C ALA A 215 1.76 9.19 -1.68
N THR A 216 2.71 8.29 -1.92
CA THR A 216 4.10 8.43 -1.46
C THR A 216 4.73 9.73 -1.94
N GLY A 217 4.57 10.08 -3.22
CA GLY A 217 5.08 11.34 -3.76
C GLY A 217 4.48 12.59 -3.10
N TYR A 218 3.20 12.57 -2.74
CA TYR A 218 2.60 13.68 -1.96
C TYR A 218 3.16 13.72 -0.52
N ALA A 219 3.36 12.57 0.11
CA ALA A 219 3.91 12.52 1.47
C ALA A 219 5.36 13.03 1.55
N LEU A 220 6.20 12.72 0.57
CA LEU A 220 7.59 13.18 0.51
C LEU A 220 7.73 14.70 0.41
N ARG A 221 6.69 15.41 -0.07
CA ARG A 221 6.68 16.89 -0.08
C ARG A 221 6.45 17.50 1.31
N GLU A 222 6.05 16.71 2.28
CA GLU A 222 5.67 17.15 3.63
C GLU A 222 6.54 16.52 4.73
N SER A 223 7.30 15.44 4.42
CA SER A 223 8.18 14.75 5.36
C SER A 223 9.55 14.50 4.72
N ASN A 224 10.60 14.68 5.50
CA ASN A 224 11.99 14.33 5.14
C ASN A 224 12.48 13.12 5.95
N ALA A 225 11.58 12.37 6.58
CA ALA A 225 11.95 11.21 7.40
C ALA A 225 12.49 10.03 6.58
N PRO A 226 11.95 9.69 5.38
CA PRO A 226 12.54 8.62 4.58
C PRO A 226 13.94 8.93 4.08
N ASP A 227 14.86 7.97 4.24
CA ASP A 227 16.24 8.03 3.70
C ASP A 227 16.27 7.63 2.24
N ASP A 228 15.52 6.59 1.87
CA ASP A 228 15.41 6.07 0.50
C ASP A 228 13.96 5.88 0.07
N VAL A 229 13.75 5.93 -1.24
CA VAL A 229 12.45 5.73 -1.86
C VAL A 229 12.56 4.69 -2.97
N VAL A 230 11.62 3.74 -2.99
CA VAL A 230 11.48 2.81 -4.11
C VAL A 230 10.03 2.69 -4.54
N VAL A 231 9.77 2.95 -5.83
CA VAL A 231 8.41 2.84 -6.38
C VAL A 231 8.38 1.88 -7.55
N TRP A 232 7.31 1.12 -7.67
CA TRP A 232 7.15 0.17 -8.77
C TRP A 232 5.74 0.19 -9.37
N GLY A 233 5.67 -0.04 -10.67
CA GLY A 233 4.42 0.06 -11.43
C GLY A 233 3.77 1.45 -11.32
N SER A 234 4.60 2.49 -11.13
CA SER A 234 4.13 3.83 -10.76
C SER A 234 3.58 4.62 -11.93
N PRO A 235 2.33 5.12 -11.85
CA PRO A 235 1.79 6.08 -12.83
C PRO A 235 2.33 7.51 -12.66
N GLY A 236 3.27 7.71 -11.75
CA GLY A 236 3.90 8.98 -11.38
C GLY A 236 3.82 9.27 -9.89
N VAL A 237 4.86 9.93 -9.39
CA VAL A 237 5.04 10.31 -7.98
C VAL A 237 4.94 11.83 -7.78
N THR A 238 4.19 12.51 -8.64
CA THR A 238 3.96 13.97 -8.68
C THR A 238 5.10 14.81 -9.26
N SER A 239 6.30 14.28 -9.40
CA SER A 239 7.44 14.84 -10.14
C SER A 239 8.35 13.72 -10.65
N VAL A 240 9.19 14.04 -11.60
CA VAL A 240 10.30 13.19 -12.07
C VAL A 240 11.66 13.74 -11.63
N ASP A 241 11.66 14.84 -10.91
CA ASP A 241 12.82 15.47 -10.28
C ASP A 241 12.80 15.14 -8.78
N ALA A 242 13.82 14.45 -8.28
CA ALA A 242 13.91 14.04 -6.90
C ALA A 242 13.91 15.24 -5.93
N SER A 243 14.51 16.35 -6.35
CA SER A 243 14.57 17.56 -5.51
C SER A 243 13.20 18.19 -5.25
N ASP A 244 12.25 18.06 -6.16
CA ASP A 244 10.85 18.47 -5.96
C ASP A 244 10.14 17.66 -4.86
N LEU A 245 10.69 16.51 -4.53
CA LEU A 245 10.20 15.58 -3.52
C LEU A 245 11.05 15.62 -2.23
N GLY A 246 11.99 16.58 -2.14
CA GLY A 246 12.86 16.69 -0.98
C GLY A 246 13.96 15.62 -0.90
N MET A 247 14.20 14.87 -1.98
CA MET A 247 15.14 13.75 -2.04
C MET A 247 16.33 14.07 -2.93
N LEU A 248 17.41 13.28 -2.81
CA LEU A 248 18.52 13.27 -3.76
C LEU A 248 18.26 12.19 -4.84
N PRO A 249 18.75 12.37 -6.08
CA PRO A 249 18.51 11.41 -7.16
C PRO A 249 18.96 9.98 -6.88
N ASP A 250 20.06 9.79 -6.17
CA ASP A 250 20.60 8.48 -5.79
C ASP A 250 19.82 7.78 -4.67
N HIS A 251 18.91 8.51 -4.02
CA HIS A 251 17.97 8.00 -3.03
C HIS A 251 16.55 7.75 -3.60
N MET A 252 16.35 7.96 -4.90
CA MET A 252 15.08 7.71 -5.59
C MET A 252 15.23 6.57 -6.60
N SER A 253 14.55 5.46 -6.36
CA SER A 253 14.57 4.29 -7.24
C SER A 253 13.18 4.00 -7.80
N ALA A 254 13.12 3.57 -9.06
CA ALA A 254 11.87 3.22 -9.72
C ALA A 254 11.99 1.92 -10.52
N VAL A 255 10.91 1.15 -10.57
CA VAL A 255 10.83 -0.13 -11.31
C VAL A 255 9.59 -0.14 -12.19
N ALA A 256 9.76 -0.44 -13.48
CA ALA A 256 8.65 -0.64 -14.41
C ALA A 256 8.97 -1.74 -15.42
N THR A 257 8.02 -2.65 -15.64
CA THR A 257 8.10 -3.62 -16.74
C THR A 257 7.71 -2.97 -18.06
N GLY A 258 8.25 -3.44 -19.16
CA GLY A 258 7.98 -2.88 -20.49
C GLY A 258 6.53 -3.09 -20.98
N ASP A 259 5.75 -3.94 -20.32
CA ASP A 259 4.35 -4.23 -20.62
C ASP A 259 3.36 -3.65 -19.58
N ASP A 260 3.85 -2.88 -18.60
CA ASP A 260 3.02 -2.20 -17.60
C ASP A 260 2.48 -0.86 -18.12
N VAL A 261 1.28 -0.90 -18.67
CA VAL A 261 0.60 0.29 -19.22
C VAL A 261 0.28 1.36 -18.15
N VAL A 262 0.19 0.98 -16.88
CA VAL A 262 -0.03 1.92 -15.77
C VAL A 262 1.24 2.72 -15.53
N ALA A 263 2.38 2.06 -15.40
CA ALA A 263 3.69 2.69 -15.22
C ALA A 263 4.06 3.59 -16.41
N MET A 264 3.76 3.15 -17.64
CA MET A 264 4.02 3.94 -18.85
C MET A 264 3.12 5.17 -18.99
N SER A 265 2.00 5.24 -18.26
CA SER A 265 1.05 6.35 -18.40
C SER A 265 1.62 7.71 -17.98
N GLY A 266 2.55 7.73 -17.02
CA GLY A 266 3.14 8.95 -16.49
C GLY A 266 2.14 9.99 -16.01
N ARG A 267 0.94 9.55 -15.64
CA ARG A 267 -0.24 10.40 -15.45
C ARG A 267 -0.09 11.45 -14.35
N TYR A 268 0.70 11.15 -13.33
CA TYR A 268 0.82 11.99 -12.13
C TYR A 268 2.23 12.56 -11.99
N GLY A 269 2.59 13.46 -12.91
CA GLY A 269 3.88 14.17 -12.89
C GLY A 269 4.96 13.56 -13.77
N GLY A 270 4.62 12.58 -14.61
CA GLY A 270 5.54 11.86 -15.49
C GLY A 270 5.83 10.44 -15.00
N SER A 271 6.30 9.57 -15.89
CA SER A 271 6.73 8.22 -15.54
C SER A 271 8.12 8.25 -14.90
N PRO A 272 8.32 7.72 -13.69
CA PRO A 272 9.62 7.74 -13.03
C PRO A 272 10.72 6.99 -13.80
N THR A 273 10.35 6.00 -14.63
CA THR A 273 11.30 5.17 -15.36
C THR A 273 11.48 5.55 -16.83
N SER A 274 10.50 6.20 -17.46
CA SER A 274 10.54 6.44 -18.92
C SER A 274 10.43 7.92 -19.33
N HIS A 275 10.21 8.84 -18.37
CA HIS A 275 10.24 10.26 -18.69
C HIS A 275 11.69 10.71 -18.95
N PRO A 276 11.97 11.46 -20.05
CA PRO A 276 13.35 11.81 -20.43
C PRO A 276 14.08 12.70 -19.41
N ASP A 277 13.33 13.45 -18.61
CA ASP A 277 13.88 14.33 -17.57
C ASP A 277 13.88 13.67 -16.18
N SER A 278 13.56 12.37 -16.08
CA SER A 278 13.63 11.67 -14.79
C SER A 278 15.08 11.48 -14.37
N ASP A 279 15.37 11.86 -13.12
CA ASP A 279 16.66 11.66 -12.49
C ASP A 279 16.68 10.46 -11.51
N PHE A 280 15.59 9.66 -11.50
CA PHE A 280 15.48 8.48 -10.65
C PHE A 280 16.30 7.33 -11.19
N THR A 281 16.89 6.54 -10.29
CA THR A 281 17.54 5.28 -10.64
C THR A 281 16.52 4.26 -11.09
N SER A 282 16.53 3.86 -12.37
CA SER A 282 15.71 2.77 -12.90
C SER A 282 16.30 1.41 -12.55
N LEU A 283 15.54 0.56 -11.85
CA LEU A 283 15.92 -0.82 -11.54
C LEU A 283 15.48 -1.79 -12.63
N ASP A 284 16.29 -2.82 -12.89
CA ASP A 284 16.06 -3.81 -13.93
C ASP A 284 14.92 -4.77 -13.58
N THR A 285 14.19 -5.19 -14.61
CA THR A 285 13.10 -6.16 -14.54
C THR A 285 13.36 -7.41 -15.37
N HIS A 286 14.43 -7.42 -16.19
CA HIS A 286 14.76 -8.53 -17.09
C HIS A 286 15.38 -9.71 -16.34
N ALA A 287 15.27 -10.89 -16.90
CA ALA A 287 15.92 -12.07 -16.35
C ALA A 287 17.45 -11.90 -16.29
N THR A 288 18.06 -12.12 -15.12
CA THR A 288 19.48 -11.95 -14.88
C THR A 288 20.02 -13.08 -13.98
N GLY A 289 20.98 -13.86 -14.48
CA GLY A 289 21.51 -15.01 -13.75
C GLY A 289 20.42 -16.05 -13.50
N ASP A 290 20.17 -16.38 -12.23
CA ASP A 290 19.13 -17.31 -11.80
C ASP A 290 17.78 -16.61 -11.52
N LEU A 291 17.73 -15.27 -11.65
CA LEU A 291 16.52 -14.48 -11.44
C LEU A 291 15.67 -14.43 -12.70
N THR A 292 14.37 -14.45 -12.52
CA THR A 292 13.38 -14.39 -13.61
C THR A 292 12.96 -12.94 -13.89
N GLU A 293 12.49 -12.70 -15.09
CA GLU A 293 11.88 -11.46 -15.51
C GLU A 293 10.58 -11.19 -14.74
N SER A 294 10.33 -9.92 -14.43
CA SER A 294 9.02 -9.44 -13.98
C SER A 294 8.19 -8.98 -15.17
N THR A 295 6.90 -9.25 -15.15
CA THR A 295 5.97 -8.90 -16.25
C THR A 295 4.67 -8.32 -15.72
N GLY A 296 4.06 -7.41 -16.47
CA GLY A 296 2.80 -6.76 -16.14
C GLY A 296 2.87 -5.89 -14.89
N HIS A 297 1.71 -5.59 -14.31
CA HIS A 297 1.55 -4.60 -13.25
C HIS A 297 1.74 -5.14 -11.82
N SER A 298 1.83 -6.45 -11.62
CA SER A 298 1.71 -7.04 -10.28
C SER A 298 2.84 -7.98 -9.86
N SER A 299 3.76 -8.35 -10.75
CA SER A 299 4.78 -9.37 -10.48
C SER A 299 6.09 -8.83 -9.90
N TYR A 300 6.18 -7.54 -9.62
CA TYR A 300 7.41 -6.87 -9.16
C TYR A 300 8.02 -7.47 -7.88
N THR A 301 7.17 -7.98 -7.00
CA THR A 301 7.57 -8.56 -5.71
C THR A 301 7.39 -10.07 -5.65
N ASP A 302 7.23 -10.72 -6.82
CA ASP A 302 7.17 -12.17 -6.90
C ASP A 302 8.55 -12.79 -6.61
N LYS A 303 8.55 -13.92 -5.90
CA LYS A 303 9.79 -14.58 -5.47
C LYS A 303 10.62 -15.01 -6.67
N GLY A 304 11.90 -14.68 -6.63
CA GLY A 304 12.88 -15.03 -7.66
C GLY A 304 12.96 -14.06 -8.83
N THR A 305 12.27 -12.91 -8.77
CA THR A 305 12.36 -11.90 -9.83
C THR A 305 13.52 -10.94 -9.61
N THR A 306 14.04 -10.35 -10.71
CA THR A 306 15.10 -9.35 -10.68
C THR A 306 14.64 -8.07 -9.98
N SER A 307 13.39 -7.65 -10.18
CA SER A 307 12.83 -6.48 -9.51
C SER A 307 12.75 -6.65 -7.99
N LEU A 308 12.35 -7.83 -7.50
CA LEU A 308 12.36 -8.11 -6.06
C LEU A 308 13.77 -8.03 -5.47
N GLU A 309 14.80 -8.54 -6.18
CA GLU A 309 16.19 -8.38 -5.78
C GLU A 309 16.58 -6.90 -5.66
N GLY A 310 16.33 -6.11 -6.71
CA GLY A 310 16.64 -4.68 -6.71
C GLY A 310 15.94 -3.91 -5.58
N ILE A 311 14.64 -4.14 -5.38
CA ILE A 311 13.87 -3.50 -4.29
C ILE A 311 14.44 -3.90 -2.92
N SER A 312 14.81 -5.17 -2.73
CA SER A 312 15.36 -5.65 -1.45
C SER A 312 16.76 -5.09 -1.15
N GLN A 313 17.54 -4.75 -2.17
CA GLN A 313 18.83 -4.08 -2.01
C GLN A 313 18.67 -2.65 -1.47
N ILE A 314 17.64 -1.93 -1.91
CA ILE A 314 17.33 -0.60 -1.34
C ILE A 314 16.99 -0.74 0.16
N LEU A 315 16.16 -1.72 0.54
CA LEU A 315 15.85 -1.96 1.95
C LEU A 315 17.12 -2.23 2.79
N ARG A 316 18.14 -2.87 2.23
CA ARG A 316 19.42 -3.13 2.91
C ARG A 316 20.36 -1.92 2.96
N ASN A 317 19.93 -0.74 2.56
CA ASN A 317 20.77 0.45 2.40
C ASN A 317 21.95 0.18 1.44
N GLN A 318 21.67 -0.49 0.33
CA GLN A 318 22.64 -0.83 -0.69
C GLN A 318 22.18 -0.26 -2.03
N GLN A 319 23.11 0.32 -2.78
CA GLN A 319 22.81 0.66 -4.18
C GLN A 319 22.49 -0.63 -4.95
N SER A 320 21.40 -0.60 -5.72
CA SER A 320 21.03 -1.77 -6.50
C SER A 320 22.10 -2.09 -7.54
N THR A 321 22.46 -3.38 -7.62
CA THR A 321 23.33 -3.91 -8.68
C THR A 321 22.54 -4.24 -9.95
N HIS A 322 21.23 -4.15 -9.90
CA HIS A 322 20.30 -4.42 -11.01
C HIS A 322 19.70 -3.11 -11.52
N ILE A 323 20.52 -2.30 -12.20
CA ILE A 323 20.11 -1.04 -12.81
C ILE A 323 19.80 -1.27 -14.28
N ASP A 324 18.66 -0.78 -14.75
CA ASP A 324 18.32 -0.77 -16.17
C ASP A 324 19.07 0.35 -16.90
N HIS A 325 20.18 -0.01 -17.53
CA HIS A 325 20.98 0.90 -18.33
C HIS A 325 20.34 1.24 -19.69
N ASN A 326 19.27 0.57 -20.09
CA ASN A 326 18.60 0.79 -21.39
C ASN A 326 17.49 1.85 -21.31
N SER A 327 17.00 2.16 -20.12
CA SER A 327 15.99 3.20 -19.92
C SER A 327 16.51 4.64 -20.18
N ILE A 328 17.83 4.84 -20.21
CA ILE A 328 18.50 6.14 -20.43
C ILE A 328 18.72 6.41 -21.94
N GLY A 329 18.31 5.52 -22.84
CA GLY A 329 18.64 5.58 -24.24
C GLY A 329 17.47 5.55 -25.22
N ILE A 330 16.62 6.57 -25.22
CA ILE A 330 15.90 6.89 -26.47
C ILE A 330 16.74 7.95 -27.19
N GLN A 331 17.52 7.47 -28.18
CA GLN A 331 18.15 8.33 -29.18
C GLN A 331 17.09 8.91 -30.12
#